data_c43470177883d83958aaac949fe2ab6b
#
_entry.id   c43470177883d83958aaac949fe2ab6b
#
_cell.length_a   1.000
_cell.length_b   1.000
_cell.length_c   1.000
_cell.angle_alpha   90.00
_cell.angle_beta   90.00
_cell.angle_gamma   90.00
#
_symmetry.space_group_name_H-M   'P 1'
#
loop_
_entity.id
_entity.type
_entity.pdbx_description
1 polymer ?
#
loop_
_entity_poly.entity_id
_entity_poly.type
_entity_poly.pdbx_seq_one_letter_code
_entity_poly.pdbx_strand_id
1 'polypeptide(L)'
;MEFFRESALKTTLAALFFLSACIMTAICVGYALPEGSRRELYLYKSSSACETVTADDSTIFLRKNVSGESVCLQNERELNDFLSSVLAVRVFAEHGEDFDCVYYYSPRMRFRTAVNGRRVNIAVTRSKNGIKIATPFPFGSF
;
A
#
# COMPACT_ATOMS: atom_id res chain seq x y z
N MET A 1 -14.99 -45.67 20.95
CA MET A 1 -14.93 -44.99 19.60
C MET A 1 -15.31 -43.51 19.63
N GLU A 2 -16.24 -43.06 20.45
CA GLU A 2 -16.63 -41.62 20.54
C GLU A 2 -15.53 -40.72 21.10
N PHE A 3 -14.77 -41.13 22.06
CA PHE A 3 -13.69 -40.35 22.68
C PHE A 3 -12.59 -39.95 21.66
N PHE A 4 -12.21 -40.86 20.79
CA PHE A 4 -11.22 -40.56 19.72
C PHE A 4 -11.78 -39.59 18.67
N ARG A 5 -13.06 -39.66 18.40
CA ARG A 5 -13.73 -38.75 17.41
C ARG A 5 -13.85 -37.34 17.96
N GLU A 6 -14.15 -37.19 19.24
CA GLU A 6 -14.22 -35.89 19.92
C GLU A 6 -12.85 -35.20 20.02
N SER A 7 -11.81 -35.98 20.35
CA SER A 7 -10.43 -35.49 20.40
C SER A 7 -9.96 -35.02 19.00
N ALA A 8 -10.20 -35.80 17.95
CA ALA A 8 -9.86 -35.44 16.57
C ALA A 8 -10.58 -34.17 16.13
N LEU A 9 -11.86 -34.01 16.47
CA LEU A 9 -12.64 -32.83 16.13
C LEU A 9 -12.08 -31.56 16.81
N LYS A 10 -11.72 -31.64 18.10
CA LYS A 10 -11.13 -30.53 18.86
C LYS A 10 -9.78 -30.11 18.27
N THR A 11 -8.96 -31.07 17.89
CA THR A 11 -7.65 -30.80 17.25
C THR A 11 -7.81 -30.13 15.89
N THR A 12 -8.76 -30.58 15.08
CA THR A 12 -9.03 -29.99 13.76
C THR A 12 -9.55 -28.55 13.88
N LEU A 13 -10.47 -28.29 14.82
CA LEU A 13 -10.99 -26.94 15.07
C LEU A 13 -9.89 -25.99 15.57
N ALA A 14 -9.01 -26.45 16.46
CA ALA A 14 -7.87 -25.67 16.93
C ALA A 14 -6.90 -25.32 15.77
N ALA A 15 -6.60 -26.28 14.91
CA ALA A 15 -5.76 -26.08 13.74
C ALA A 15 -6.36 -25.06 12.74
N LEU A 16 -7.67 -25.15 12.49
CA LEU A 16 -8.39 -24.18 11.63
C LEU A 16 -8.40 -22.78 12.24
N PHE A 17 -8.61 -22.67 13.55
CA PHE A 17 -8.56 -21.38 14.24
C PHE A 17 -7.16 -20.76 14.17
N PHE A 18 -6.11 -21.56 14.41
CA PHE A 18 -4.72 -21.10 14.32
C PHE A 18 -4.37 -20.66 12.90
N LEU A 19 -4.77 -21.42 11.88
CA LEU A 19 -4.56 -21.08 10.48
C LEU A 19 -5.26 -19.76 10.11
N SER A 20 -6.52 -19.59 10.55
CA SER A 20 -7.27 -18.34 10.31
C SER A 20 -6.61 -17.13 11.00
N ALA A 21 -6.11 -17.30 12.21
CA ALA A 21 -5.38 -16.26 12.93
C ALA A 21 -4.08 -15.89 12.21
N CYS A 22 -3.33 -16.87 11.71
CA CYS A 22 -2.11 -16.61 10.91
C CYS A 22 -2.43 -15.87 9.60
N ILE A 23 -3.50 -16.22 8.91
CA ILE A 23 -3.95 -15.52 7.70
C ILE A 23 -4.35 -14.08 8.03
N MET A 24 -5.11 -13.87 9.10
CA MET A 24 -5.51 -12.53 9.54
C MET A 24 -4.31 -11.66 9.92
N THR A 25 -3.33 -12.21 10.64
CA THR A 25 -2.10 -11.46 10.97
C THR A 25 -1.30 -11.13 9.72
N ALA A 26 -1.17 -12.04 8.77
CA ALA A 26 -0.48 -11.80 7.50
C ALA A 26 -1.15 -10.70 6.64
N ILE A 27 -2.48 -10.58 6.72
CA ILE A 27 -3.24 -9.52 6.04
C ILE A 27 -3.12 -8.18 6.79
N CYS A 28 -3.08 -8.22 8.14
CA CYS A 28 -3.02 -7.01 8.97
C CYS A 28 -1.62 -6.39 9.08
N VAL A 29 -0.57 -7.08 8.68
CA VAL A 29 0.78 -6.48 8.59
C VAL A 29 0.75 -5.42 7.48
N GLY A 30 0.73 -4.15 7.90
CA GLY A 30 0.78 -3.01 6.97
C GLY A 30 2.10 -3.01 6.21
N TYR A 31 2.01 -3.07 4.89
CA TYR A 31 3.17 -2.95 4.02
C TYR A 31 3.56 -1.47 3.87
N ALA A 32 4.85 -1.20 3.94
CA ALA A 32 5.45 0.07 3.52
C ALA A 32 5.71 0.03 2.01
N LEU A 33 5.85 1.21 1.40
CA LEU A 33 6.34 1.30 0.03
C LEU A 33 7.76 0.71 -0.08
N PRO A 34 8.15 0.19 -1.25
CA PRO A 34 9.48 -0.37 -1.47
C PRO A 34 10.57 0.69 -1.26
N GLU A 35 11.79 0.25 -1.06
CA GLU A 35 12.95 1.14 -1.10
C GLU A 35 13.10 1.70 -2.52
N GLY A 36 13.33 3.00 -2.64
CA GLY A 36 13.47 3.69 -3.91
C GLY A 36 14.41 4.88 -3.78
N SER A 37 14.73 5.50 -4.92
CA SER A 37 15.76 6.55 -4.99
C SER A 37 15.38 7.84 -4.24
N ARG A 38 14.09 8.13 -4.11
CA ARG A 38 13.57 9.31 -3.45
C ARG A 38 12.25 8.97 -2.78
N ARG A 39 12.21 9.09 -1.45
CA ARG A 39 10.99 8.94 -0.66
C ARG A 39 10.51 10.30 -0.19
N GLU A 40 9.23 10.59 -0.39
CA GLU A 40 8.57 11.81 0.06
C GLU A 40 7.44 11.43 1.01
N LEU A 41 7.32 12.16 2.12
CA LEU A 41 6.26 12.00 3.10
C LEU A 41 5.27 13.17 2.98
N TYR A 42 4.00 12.86 3.06
CA TYR A 42 2.90 13.83 3.04
C TYR A 42 2.35 14.01 4.45
N LEU A 43 2.48 15.22 5.01
CA LEU A 43 2.19 15.47 6.42
C LEU A 43 0.75 15.91 6.70
N TYR A 44 0.00 16.34 5.69
CA TYR A 44 -1.35 16.84 5.85
C TYR A 44 -2.39 16.09 5.01
N LYS A 45 -3.63 16.10 5.49
CA LYS A 45 -4.75 15.34 4.89
C LYS A 45 -5.35 15.99 3.63
N SER A 46 -4.99 17.22 3.30
CA SER A 46 -5.57 17.97 2.18
C SER A 46 -4.51 18.22 1.12
N SER A 47 -4.85 18.01 -0.14
CA SER A 47 -3.96 18.23 -1.26
C SER A 47 -3.51 19.70 -1.41
N SER A 48 -4.35 20.63 -0.99
CA SER A 48 -4.05 22.08 -1.06
C SER A 48 -3.14 22.57 0.07
N ALA A 49 -2.98 21.79 1.15
CA ALA A 49 -2.18 22.14 2.33
C ALA A 49 -1.14 21.05 2.63
N CYS A 50 -0.76 20.25 1.65
CA CYS A 50 0.19 19.17 1.83
C CYS A 50 1.62 19.72 1.88
N GLU A 51 2.28 19.50 2.99
CA GLU A 51 3.72 19.69 3.12
C GLU A 51 4.42 18.39 2.75
N THR A 52 5.27 18.46 1.75
CA THR A 52 6.05 17.31 1.27
C THR A 52 7.46 17.41 1.86
N VAL A 53 7.86 16.39 2.60
CA VAL A 53 9.20 16.30 3.20
C VAL A 53 9.91 15.08 2.61
N THR A 54 11.13 15.29 2.12
CA THR A 54 11.98 14.16 1.71
C THR A 54 12.38 13.36 2.95
N ALA A 55 12.13 12.06 2.92
CA ALA A 55 12.44 11.18 4.03
C ALA A 55 13.95 10.95 4.12
N ASP A 56 14.51 11.31 5.26
CA ASP A 56 15.87 10.99 5.69
C ASP A 56 15.83 10.37 7.10
N ASP A 57 16.97 10.04 7.65
CA ASP A 57 17.07 9.43 8.99
C ASP A 57 16.52 10.34 10.09
N SER A 58 16.46 11.65 9.87
CA SER A 58 15.92 12.62 10.83
C SER A 58 14.40 12.68 10.84
N THR A 59 13.73 12.20 9.79
CA THR A 59 12.27 12.27 9.62
C THR A 59 11.51 11.14 10.33
N ILE A 60 12.20 10.22 11.01
CA ILE A 60 11.60 9.09 11.73
C ILE A 60 10.55 9.55 12.76
N PHE A 61 10.74 10.70 13.37
CA PHE A 61 9.82 11.29 14.36
C PHE A 61 8.51 11.81 13.75
N LEU A 62 8.46 12.10 12.45
CA LEU A 62 7.28 12.63 11.75
C LEU A 62 6.27 11.55 11.38
N ARG A 63 6.59 10.27 11.51
CA ARG A 63 5.75 9.15 11.09
C ARG A 63 4.33 9.14 11.69
N LYS A 64 4.12 9.78 12.83
CA LYS A 64 2.79 9.87 13.45
C LYS A 64 1.81 10.77 12.69
N ASN A 65 2.31 11.75 11.94
CA ASN A 65 1.51 12.76 11.24
C ASN A 65 1.49 12.56 9.72
N VAL A 66 2.02 11.44 9.24
CA VAL A 66 2.08 11.14 7.81
C VAL A 66 0.71 10.73 7.31
N SER A 67 0.20 11.46 6.33
CA SER A 67 -1.06 11.17 5.63
C SER A 67 -0.88 10.27 4.42
N GLY A 68 0.35 10.16 3.93
CA GLY A 68 0.72 9.34 2.80
C GLY A 68 2.21 9.46 2.52
N GLU A 69 2.66 8.66 1.59
CA GLU A 69 4.06 8.66 1.16
C GLU A 69 4.16 8.33 -0.33
N SER A 70 5.25 8.74 -0.96
CA SER A 70 5.58 8.31 -2.32
C SER A 70 7.04 7.94 -2.43
N VAL A 71 7.34 7.12 -3.43
CA VAL A 71 8.69 6.69 -3.77
C VAL A 71 8.86 6.65 -5.28
N CYS A 72 10.05 7.02 -5.77
CA CYS A 72 10.41 6.87 -7.17
C CYS A 72 11.13 5.52 -7.37
N LEU A 73 10.65 4.74 -8.34
CA LEU A 73 11.25 3.47 -8.74
C LEU A 73 12.09 3.64 -10.00
N GLN A 74 13.06 2.76 -10.14
CA GLN A 74 13.98 2.79 -11.28
C GLN A 74 13.44 2.03 -12.49
N ASN A 75 12.60 0.99 -12.26
CA ASN A 75 12.15 0.12 -13.35
C ASN A 75 10.78 -0.53 -13.07
N GLU A 76 10.15 -1.02 -14.14
CA GLU A 76 8.85 -1.70 -14.10
C GLU A 76 8.89 -3.05 -13.36
N ARG A 77 10.04 -3.69 -13.26
CA ARG A 77 10.16 -4.96 -12.54
C ARG A 77 9.93 -4.76 -11.04
N GLU A 78 10.60 -3.75 -10.45
CA GLU A 78 10.40 -3.38 -9.04
C GLU A 78 8.94 -3.04 -8.75
N LEU A 79 8.29 -2.31 -9.68
CA LEU A 79 6.87 -2.00 -9.58
C LEU A 79 6.01 -3.27 -9.55
N ASN A 80 6.22 -4.20 -10.48
CA ASN A 80 5.42 -5.41 -10.60
C ASN A 80 5.63 -6.34 -9.40
N ASP A 81 6.88 -6.47 -8.93
CA ASP A 81 7.22 -7.26 -7.75
C ASP A 81 6.53 -6.68 -6.50
N PHE A 82 6.54 -5.36 -6.34
CA PHE A 82 5.83 -4.69 -5.25
C PHE A 82 4.31 -4.91 -5.34
N LEU A 83 3.67 -4.59 -6.48
CA LEU A 83 2.22 -4.74 -6.65
C LEU A 83 1.76 -6.17 -6.37
N SER A 84 2.55 -7.16 -6.80
CA SER A 84 2.28 -8.57 -6.54
C SER A 84 2.40 -8.92 -5.06
N SER A 85 3.45 -8.42 -4.39
CA SER A 85 3.71 -8.68 -2.97
C SER A 85 2.60 -8.15 -2.07
N VAL A 86 2.01 -7.01 -2.42
CA VAL A 86 0.91 -6.40 -1.67
C VAL A 86 -0.48 -6.83 -2.13
N LEU A 87 -0.56 -7.76 -3.10
CA LEU A 87 -1.84 -8.22 -3.69
C LEU A 87 -2.67 -7.06 -4.25
N ALA A 88 -2.02 -6.15 -4.96
CA ALA A 88 -2.67 -4.97 -5.53
C ALA A 88 -3.56 -5.35 -6.71
N VAL A 89 -4.79 -4.85 -6.72
CA VAL A 89 -5.74 -5.01 -7.82
C VAL A 89 -5.96 -3.67 -8.49
N ARG A 90 -5.85 -3.63 -9.83
CA ARG A 90 -6.12 -2.43 -10.60
C ARG A 90 -7.58 -2.03 -10.50
N VAL A 91 -7.85 -0.76 -10.22
CA VAL A 91 -9.20 -0.21 -10.09
C VAL A 91 -9.59 0.60 -11.32
N PHE A 92 -8.76 1.59 -11.70
CA PHE A 92 -8.93 2.40 -12.91
C PHE A 92 -7.63 3.09 -13.28
N ALA A 93 -7.63 3.79 -14.41
CA ALA A 93 -6.52 4.61 -14.86
C ALA A 93 -7.01 5.97 -15.37
N GLU A 94 -6.14 6.95 -15.25
CA GLU A 94 -6.29 8.29 -15.81
C GLU A 94 -5.09 8.59 -16.72
N HIS A 95 -5.36 9.18 -17.85
CA HIS A 95 -4.35 9.56 -18.83
C HIS A 95 -4.34 11.07 -18.96
N GLY A 96 -3.19 11.68 -18.76
CA GLY A 96 -2.93 13.09 -19.01
C GLY A 96 -2.01 13.28 -20.23
N GLU A 97 -1.72 14.50 -20.60
CA GLU A 97 -0.83 14.80 -21.72
C GLU A 97 0.61 14.35 -21.48
N ASP A 98 1.10 14.46 -20.23
CA ASP A 98 2.47 14.16 -19.85
C ASP A 98 2.62 13.03 -18.83
N PHE A 99 1.53 12.40 -18.41
CA PHE A 99 1.56 11.32 -17.41
C PHE A 99 0.43 10.32 -17.59
N ASP A 100 0.72 9.09 -17.18
CA ASP A 100 -0.27 8.03 -16.98
C ASP A 100 -0.35 7.70 -15.49
N CYS A 101 -1.54 7.74 -14.92
CA CYS A 101 -1.77 7.35 -13.54
C CYS A 101 -2.70 6.14 -13.45
N VAL A 102 -2.24 5.08 -12.83
CA VAL A 102 -3.02 3.86 -12.58
C VAL A 102 -3.25 3.71 -11.09
N TYR A 103 -4.51 3.56 -10.72
CA TYR A 103 -4.94 3.41 -9.33
C TYR A 103 -5.20 1.94 -9.00
N TYR A 104 -4.70 1.52 -7.84
CA TYR A 104 -4.84 0.17 -7.32
C TYR A 104 -5.43 0.18 -5.92
N TYR A 105 -6.01 -0.93 -5.56
CA TYR A 105 -6.41 -1.25 -4.19
C TYR A 105 -5.67 -2.48 -3.70
N SER A 106 -5.14 -2.40 -2.49
CA SER A 106 -4.53 -3.52 -1.79
C SER A 106 -5.08 -3.62 -0.36
N PRO A 107 -5.50 -4.80 0.11
CA PRO A 107 -5.91 -4.98 1.50
C PRO A 107 -4.75 -4.84 2.49
N ARG A 108 -3.51 -4.94 2.01
CA ARG A 108 -2.28 -4.88 2.82
C ARG A 108 -1.74 -3.48 3.05
N MET A 109 -2.23 -2.47 2.29
CA MET A 109 -1.79 -1.09 2.46
C MET A 109 -2.59 -0.37 3.55
N ARG A 110 -1.87 0.40 4.37
CA ARG A 110 -2.43 1.09 5.55
C ARG A 110 -3.35 2.25 5.18
N PHE A 111 -2.90 3.12 4.28
CA PHE A 111 -3.66 4.30 3.89
C PHE A 111 -4.77 3.92 2.92
N ARG A 112 -5.89 4.64 2.98
CA ARG A 112 -7.04 4.41 2.10
C ARG A 112 -7.69 5.74 1.79
N THR A 113 -8.12 5.89 0.55
CA THR A 113 -8.89 7.05 0.10
C THR A 113 -9.92 6.65 -0.94
N ALA A 114 -10.76 7.59 -1.34
CA ALA A 114 -11.68 7.41 -2.45
C ALA A 114 -11.34 8.43 -3.53
N VAL A 115 -11.16 7.95 -4.76
CA VAL A 115 -10.97 8.78 -5.95
C VAL A 115 -12.07 8.42 -6.93
N ASN A 116 -12.82 9.40 -7.41
CA ASN A 116 -13.97 9.19 -8.29
C ASN A 116 -14.98 8.16 -7.73
N GLY A 117 -15.21 8.18 -6.40
CA GLY A 117 -16.12 7.26 -5.71
C GLY A 117 -15.59 5.83 -5.54
N ARG A 118 -14.39 5.53 -6.00
CA ARG A 118 -13.77 4.20 -5.91
C ARG A 118 -12.71 4.18 -4.83
N ARG A 119 -12.67 3.11 -4.04
CA ARG A 119 -11.62 2.91 -3.03
C ARG A 119 -10.30 2.58 -3.68
N VAL A 120 -9.28 3.33 -3.32
CA VAL A 120 -7.90 3.13 -3.78
C VAL A 120 -6.94 3.37 -2.62
N ASN A 121 -5.74 2.84 -2.70
CA ASN A 121 -4.70 3.10 -1.71
C ASN A 121 -3.29 3.03 -2.28
N ILE A 122 -3.16 2.83 -3.59
CA ILE A 122 -1.91 2.92 -4.32
C ILE A 122 -2.21 3.66 -5.62
N ALA A 123 -1.39 4.66 -5.93
CA ALA A 123 -1.36 5.31 -7.23
C ALA A 123 0.04 5.14 -7.85
N VAL A 124 0.07 4.75 -9.09
CA VAL A 124 1.29 4.58 -9.88
C VAL A 124 1.25 5.58 -11.01
N THR A 125 2.16 6.53 -10.99
CA THR A 125 2.30 7.53 -12.04
C THR A 125 3.53 7.25 -12.89
N ARG A 126 3.35 7.21 -14.20
CA ARG A 126 4.42 7.12 -15.18
C ARG A 126 4.52 8.44 -15.91
N SER A 127 5.70 9.00 -15.91
CA SER A 127 6.01 10.24 -16.61
C SER A 127 7.37 10.14 -17.29
N LYS A 128 7.78 11.19 -17.99
CA LYS A 128 9.14 11.30 -18.56
C LYS A 128 10.24 11.20 -17.48
N ASN A 129 9.90 11.50 -16.22
CA ASN A 129 10.82 11.48 -15.08
C ASN A 129 10.93 10.12 -14.39
N GLY A 130 10.19 9.12 -14.87
CA GLY A 130 10.22 7.76 -14.31
C GLY A 130 8.89 7.32 -13.71
N ILE A 131 8.96 6.33 -12.82
CA ILE A 131 7.83 5.71 -12.18
C ILE A 131 7.76 6.18 -10.73
N LYS A 132 6.62 6.75 -10.33
CA LYS A 132 6.37 7.17 -8.95
C LYS A 132 5.20 6.35 -8.39
N ILE A 133 5.42 5.71 -7.25
CA ILE A 133 4.35 5.06 -6.48
C ILE A 133 4.00 5.95 -5.30
N ALA A 134 2.72 6.13 -5.04
CA ALA A 134 2.23 6.86 -3.88
C ALA A 134 1.14 6.07 -3.14
N THR A 135 1.05 6.29 -1.83
CA THR A 135 -0.02 5.75 -0.99
C THR A 135 -0.52 6.85 -0.04
N PRO A 136 -1.84 7.13 0.02
CA PRO A 136 -2.93 6.52 -0.74
C PRO A 136 -2.98 7.00 -2.19
N PHE A 137 -2.53 8.22 -2.48
CA PHE A 137 -2.33 8.79 -3.80
C PHE A 137 -1.35 9.97 -3.71
N PRO A 138 -0.74 10.44 -4.81
CA PRO A 138 0.23 11.53 -4.76
C PRO A 138 -0.47 12.86 -4.42
N PHE A 139 0.05 13.52 -3.40
CA PHE A 139 -0.30 14.90 -3.07
C PHE A 139 0.75 15.82 -3.70
N GLY A 140 0.31 16.84 -4.42
CA GLY A 140 1.20 17.80 -5.08
C GLY A 140 1.16 17.70 -6.61
N SER A 141 1.91 18.58 -7.27
CA SER A 141 2.06 18.60 -8.74
C SER A 141 2.94 17.44 -9.21
N PHE A 142 2.60 16.90 -10.36
CA PHE A 142 3.36 15.87 -11.08
C PHE A 142 4.50 16.48 -11.89
#